data_8491336086fa81288ec536a16d04118e
#
_entry.id   8491336086fa81288ec536a16d04118e
#
_cell.length_a   1.000
_cell.length_b   1.000
_cell.length_c   1.000
_cell.angle_alpha   90.00
_cell.angle_beta   90.00
_cell.angle_gamma   90.00
#
_symmetry.space_group_name_H-M   'P 1'
#
loop_
_entity.id
_entity.type
_entity.pdbx_description
1 polymer ?
#
loop_
_entity_poly.entity_id
_entity_poly.type
_entity_poly.pdbx_seq_one_letter_code
_entity_poly.pdbx_strand_id
1 'polypeptide(L)'
;EGIASYRGIAWRCSDSLALRKFLGILLTQKTPDHSTLSYLRQRLPQEVHEQVMGIILGIAREEKLLKGEQLIVDSTLIEANAAMETIRHKETGETYQQYLKKLAEQDGLVDAKANELRNYDKKRPDKSCSNDDWESPSDPEARITKMKDKTTHLAYKVEHAVDLESGLIVASPVYQATEPDNATLVKTLEDAQINLVRGGSDTEIQEVVADKGYFSNDTLEECEELDVQT
;
A
#
# COMPACT_ATOMS: atom_id res chain seq x y z
N GLU A 1 -11.43 16.24 2.04
CA GLU A 1 -10.74 17.48 2.40
C GLU A 1 -9.21 17.43 2.10
N GLY A 2 -8.66 16.32 1.64
CA GLY A 2 -7.24 16.19 1.26
C GLY A 2 -6.24 16.41 2.42
N ILE A 3 -6.60 16.01 3.63
CA ILE A 3 -5.76 16.23 4.82
C ILE A 3 -4.75 15.08 4.94
N ALA A 4 -3.48 15.34 4.65
CA ALA A 4 -2.41 14.36 4.55
C ALA A 4 -1.74 13.96 5.88
N SER A 5 -2.16 14.50 7.02
CA SER A 5 -1.50 14.22 8.31
C SER A 5 -2.45 14.16 9.49
N TYR A 6 -2.11 13.34 10.50
CA TYR A 6 -2.87 13.29 11.77
C TYR A 6 -2.91 14.65 12.50
N ARG A 7 -1.87 15.46 12.38
CA ARG A 7 -1.88 16.84 12.94
C ARG A 7 -2.92 17.70 12.24
N GLY A 8 -3.00 17.61 10.92
CA GLY A 8 -4.04 18.29 10.15
C GLY A 8 -5.44 17.82 10.52
N ILE A 9 -5.65 16.50 10.68
CA ILE A 9 -6.93 15.92 11.13
C ILE A 9 -7.29 16.44 12.53
N ALA A 10 -6.38 16.36 13.49
CA ALA A 10 -6.61 16.85 14.86
C ALA A 10 -6.93 18.35 14.88
N TRP A 11 -6.20 19.16 14.12
CA TRP A 11 -6.49 20.57 13.97
C TRP A 11 -7.89 20.80 13.36
N ARG A 12 -8.23 20.12 12.30
CA ARG A 12 -9.52 20.22 11.64
C ARG A 12 -10.69 19.82 12.55
N CYS A 13 -10.52 18.76 13.35
CA CYS A 13 -11.49 18.38 14.37
C CYS A 13 -11.69 19.46 15.43
N SER A 14 -10.65 20.18 15.81
CA SER A 14 -10.72 21.24 16.81
C SER A 14 -11.36 22.53 16.30
N ASP A 15 -11.11 22.86 15.02
CA ASP A 15 -11.55 24.08 14.37
C ASP A 15 -12.98 24.01 13.84
N SER A 16 -13.42 22.85 13.36
CA SER A 16 -14.72 22.69 12.71
C SER A 16 -15.85 22.42 13.70
N LEU A 17 -16.80 23.34 13.81
CA LEU A 17 -18.02 23.15 14.60
C LEU A 17 -18.87 21.98 14.09
N ALA A 18 -18.93 21.79 12.77
CA ALA A 18 -19.65 20.69 12.15
C ALA A 18 -19.05 19.33 12.51
N LEU A 19 -17.71 19.19 12.46
CA LEU A 19 -17.04 17.97 12.89
C LEU A 19 -17.16 17.73 14.39
N ARG A 20 -17.05 18.75 15.22
CA ARG A 20 -17.27 18.63 16.66
C ARG A 20 -18.70 18.12 16.96
N LYS A 21 -19.69 18.65 16.26
CA LYS A 21 -21.09 18.20 16.39
C LYS A 21 -21.25 16.75 15.94
N PHE A 22 -20.66 16.38 14.80
CA PHE A 22 -20.66 15.01 14.28
C PHE A 22 -20.02 14.02 15.27
N LEU A 23 -18.89 14.39 15.88
CA LEU A 23 -18.18 13.59 16.88
C LEU A 23 -18.82 13.63 18.28
N GLY A 24 -19.89 14.38 18.51
CA GLY A 24 -20.52 14.55 19.80
C GLY A 24 -19.65 15.30 20.82
N ILE A 25 -18.67 16.10 20.40
CA ILE A 25 -17.72 16.79 21.27
C ILE A 25 -18.18 18.22 21.52
N LEU A 26 -18.44 18.56 22.78
CA LEU A 26 -18.84 19.92 23.18
C LEU A 26 -17.72 20.95 22.94
N LEU A 27 -18.08 22.23 22.78
CA LEU A 27 -17.11 23.31 22.58
C LEU A 27 -16.11 23.46 23.73
N THR A 28 -16.52 23.09 24.94
CA THR A 28 -15.69 23.13 26.15
C THR A 28 -14.79 21.90 26.32
N GLN A 29 -14.97 20.86 25.50
CA GLN A 29 -14.20 19.63 25.57
C GLN A 29 -13.02 19.67 24.60
N LYS A 30 -11.94 18.98 24.95
CA LYS A 30 -10.79 18.79 24.07
C LYS A 30 -11.11 17.75 22.99
N THR A 31 -10.70 18.03 21.77
CA THR A 31 -10.69 17.05 20.67
C THR A 31 -9.48 16.13 20.77
N PRO A 32 -9.52 14.95 20.11
CA PRO A 32 -8.38 14.05 20.08
C PRO A 32 -7.13 14.73 19.51
N ASP A 33 -6.00 14.47 20.14
CA ASP A 33 -4.68 14.89 19.65
C ASP A 33 -4.18 13.94 18.56
N HIS A 34 -3.27 14.41 17.71
CA HIS A 34 -2.68 13.62 16.64
C HIS A 34 -1.96 12.36 17.13
N SER A 35 -1.34 12.42 18.30
CA SER A 35 -0.68 11.26 18.92
C SER A 35 -1.69 10.19 19.35
N THR A 36 -2.87 10.60 19.84
CA THR A 36 -3.97 9.69 20.17
C THR A 36 -4.46 8.96 18.93
N LEU A 37 -4.62 9.65 17.80
CA LEU A 37 -5.03 9.04 16.53
C LEU A 37 -4.00 8.01 16.05
N SER A 38 -2.70 8.38 16.07
CA SER A 38 -1.61 7.47 15.71
C SER A 38 -1.56 6.23 16.60
N TYR A 39 -1.69 6.42 17.90
CA TYR A 39 -1.66 5.34 18.88
C TYR A 39 -2.86 4.38 18.76
N LEU A 40 -4.07 4.92 18.57
CA LEU A 40 -5.26 4.11 18.35
C LEU A 40 -5.15 3.28 17.08
N ARG A 41 -4.70 3.88 15.96
CA ARG A 41 -4.52 3.15 14.72
C ARG A 41 -3.62 1.93 14.85
N GLN A 42 -2.52 2.05 15.59
CA GLN A 42 -1.59 0.93 15.82
C GLN A 42 -2.18 -0.18 16.71
N ARG A 43 -3.21 0.13 17.49
CA ARG A 43 -3.85 -0.81 18.42
C ARG A 43 -5.12 -1.46 17.88
N LEU A 44 -5.75 -0.84 16.89
CA LEU A 44 -6.93 -1.42 16.28
C LEU A 44 -6.50 -2.62 15.42
N PRO A 45 -7.01 -3.82 15.67
CA PRO A 45 -6.76 -4.97 14.82
C PRO A 45 -7.37 -4.75 13.44
N GLN A 46 -6.86 -5.49 12.45
CA GLN A 46 -7.28 -5.34 11.05
C GLN A 46 -8.78 -5.53 10.87
N GLU A 47 -9.39 -6.46 11.61
CA GLU A 47 -10.81 -6.78 11.55
C GLU A 47 -11.70 -5.56 11.86
N VAL A 48 -11.23 -4.64 12.71
CA VAL A 48 -11.96 -3.39 13.00
C VAL A 48 -11.96 -2.46 11.79
N HIS A 49 -10.83 -2.38 11.05
CA HIS A 49 -10.76 -1.59 9.82
C HIS A 49 -11.68 -2.17 8.74
N GLU A 50 -11.73 -3.48 8.61
CA GLU A 50 -12.62 -4.19 7.69
C GLU A 50 -14.11 -3.98 8.05
N GLN A 51 -14.45 -4.02 9.34
CA GLN A 51 -15.80 -3.70 9.80
C GLN A 51 -16.19 -2.25 9.48
N VAL A 52 -15.28 -1.29 9.68
CA VAL A 52 -15.52 0.11 9.33
C VAL A 52 -15.75 0.26 7.84
N MET A 53 -14.96 -0.45 6.99
CA MET A 53 -15.17 -0.47 5.54
C MET A 53 -16.58 -0.97 5.20
N GLY A 54 -17.00 -2.10 5.80
CA GLY A 54 -18.36 -2.65 5.61
C GLY A 54 -19.44 -1.65 6.02
N ILE A 55 -19.30 -0.93 7.14
CA ILE A 55 -20.24 0.11 7.56
C ILE A 55 -20.32 1.24 6.52
N ILE A 56 -19.18 1.71 6.01
CA ILE A 56 -19.12 2.79 5.01
C ILE A 56 -19.81 2.36 3.71
N LEU A 57 -19.51 1.15 3.22
CA LEU A 57 -20.14 0.61 2.02
C LEU A 57 -21.66 0.38 2.23
N GLY A 58 -22.07 -0.05 3.43
CA GLY A 58 -23.49 -0.18 3.80
C GLY A 58 -24.23 1.15 3.73
N ILE A 59 -23.65 2.23 4.28
CA ILE A 59 -24.21 3.57 4.18
C ILE A 59 -24.30 4.02 2.72
N ALA A 60 -23.23 3.82 1.94
CA ALA A 60 -23.19 4.20 0.53
C ALA A 60 -24.27 3.45 -0.29
N ARG A 61 -24.51 2.18 0.03
CA ARG A 61 -25.59 1.38 -0.57
C ARG A 61 -26.98 1.92 -0.20
N GLU A 62 -27.22 2.20 1.09
CA GLU A 62 -28.50 2.76 1.55
C GLU A 62 -28.81 4.10 0.87
N GLU A 63 -27.80 4.92 0.66
CA GLU A 63 -27.91 6.20 -0.07
C GLU A 63 -27.93 6.02 -1.61
N LYS A 64 -27.89 4.78 -2.11
CA LYS A 64 -27.91 4.41 -3.53
C LYS A 64 -26.72 4.96 -4.32
N LEU A 65 -25.60 5.19 -3.65
CA LEU A 65 -24.35 5.64 -4.26
C LEU A 65 -23.52 4.48 -4.79
N LEU A 66 -23.54 3.32 -4.12
CA LEU A 66 -22.78 2.13 -4.46
C LEU A 66 -23.61 1.20 -5.34
N LYS A 67 -23.07 0.81 -6.50
CA LYS A 67 -23.62 -0.21 -7.40
C LYS A 67 -22.91 -1.54 -7.24
N GLY A 68 -21.60 -1.54 -7.39
CA GLY A 68 -20.75 -2.70 -7.19
C GLY A 68 -20.72 -3.70 -8.35
N GLU A 69 -21.45 -3.44 -9.43
CA GLU A 69 -21.50 -4.32 -10.62
C GLU A 69 -20.26 -4.18 -11.51
N GLN A 70 -19.75 -2.95 -11.63
CA GLN A 70 -18.62 -2.61 -12.50
C GLN A 70 -17.52 -1.96 -11.70
N LEU A 71 -16.34 -2.53 -11.74
CA LEU A 71 -15.18 -2.03 -10.99
C LEU A 71 -14.04 -1.60 -11.93
N ILE A 72 -13.30 -0.57 -11.51
CA ILE A 72 -12.00 -0.24 -12.08
C ILE A 72 -10.94 -0.70 -11.09
N VAL A 73 -9.91 -1.40 -11.58
CA VAL A 73 -8.77 -1.81 -10.76
C VAL A 73 -7.50 -1.15 -11.30
N ASP A 74 -6.78 -0.50 -10.39
CA ASP A 74 -5.46 0.10 -10.68
C ASP A 74 -4.54 -0.05 -9.47
N SER A 75 -3.24 -0.17 -9.73
CA SER A 75 -2.22 -0.34 -8.70
C SER A 75 -1.33 0.89 -8.54
N THR A 76 -0.86 1.08 -7.32
CA THR A 76 0.15 2.07 -7.02
C THR A 76 1.18 1.51 -6.04
N LEU A 77 2.44 1.96 -6.19
CA LEU A 77 3.48 1.65 -5.22
C LEU A 77 3.46 2.68 -4.11
N ILE A 78 3.53 2.21 -2.86
CA ILE A 78 3.69 3.03 -1.67
C ILE A 78 5.02 2.72 -0.99
N GLU A 79 5.73 3.77 -0.57
CA GLU A 79 6.99 3.62 0.14
C GLU A 79 6.74 3.04 1.54
N ALA A 80 7.51 2.00 1.89
CA ALA A 80 7.48 1.43 3.22
C ALA A 80 8.16 2.38 4.23
N ASN A 81 7.76 2.29 5.49
CA ASN A 81 8.44 3.04 6.57
C ASN A 81 9.75 2.35 6.97
N ALA A 82 10.60 2.09 5.99
CA ALA A 82 11.89 1.42 6.13
C ALA A 82 12.93 2.06 5.19
N ALA A 83 14.15 2.23 5.68
CA ALA A 83 15.19 2.92 4.92
C ALA A 83 16.07 1.93 4.14
N MET A 84 16.32 2.21 2.86
CA MET A 84 17.26 1.44 2.03
C MET A 84 18.67 1.32 2.63
N GLU A 85 19.08 2.30 3.42
CA GLU A 85 20.40 2.30 4.07
C GLU A 85 20.52 1.24 5.17
N THR A 86 19.41 0.71 5.67
CA THR A 86 19.35 -0.26 6.77
C THR A 86 19.23 -1.72 6.32
N ILE A 87 19.12 -1.98 5.02
CA ILE A 87 18.99 -3.34 4.49
C ILE A 87 20.18 -4.21 4.90
N ARG A 88 19.89 -5.49 5.08
CA ARG A 88 20.89 -6.50 5.43
C ARG A 88 20.84 -7.67 4.48
N HIS A 89 21.99 -8.25 4.25
CA HIS A 89 22.09 -9.47 3.48
C HIS A 89 21.50 -10.64 4.31
N LYS A 90 20.59 -11.39 3.72
CA LYS A 90 19.83 -12.44 4.42
C LYS A 90 20.70 -13.54 5.01
N GLU A 91 21.73 -13.97 4.28
CA GLU A 91 22.60 -15.07 4.75
C GLU A 91 23.65 -14.60 5.74
N THR A 92 24.28 -13.44 5.52
CA THR A 92 25.42 -12.99 6.32
C THR A 92 25.07 -12.01 7.42
N GLY A 93 23.88 -11.38 7.36
CA GLY A 93 23.47 -10.31 8.26
C GLY A 93 24.23 -9.00 8.07
N GLU A 94 25.10 -8.91 7.07
CA GLU A 94 25.89 -7.71 6.78
C GLU A 94 25.01 -6.55 6.31
N THR A 95 25.38 -5.35 6.73
CA THR A 95 24.78 -4.13 6.17
C THR A 95 25.32 -3.88 4.76
N TYR A 96 24.53 -3.17 3.95
CA TYR A 96 24.95 -2.80 2.59
C TYR A 96 26.28 -2.02 2.58
N GLN A 97 26.55 -1.20 3.57
CA GLN A 97 27.82 -0.48 3.71
C GLN A 97 29.01 -1.43 3.99
N GLN A 98 28.83 -2.45 4.83
CA GLN A 98 29.88 -3.45 5.11
C GLN A 98 30.19 -4.26 3.84
N TYR A 99 29.14 -4.66 3.12
CA TYR A 99 29.29 -5.35 1.85
C TYR A 99 30.04 -4.49 0.81
N LEU A 100 29.68 -3.22 0.65
CA LEU A 100 30.37 -2.30 -0.25
C LEU A 100 31.84 -2.09 0.13
N LYS A 101 32.13 -2.01 1.42
CA LYS A 101 33.50 -1.86 1.90
C LYS A 101 34.37 -3.05 1.50
N LYS A 102 33.85 -4.27 1.67
CA LYS A 102 34.57 -5.49 1.25
C LYS A 102 34.82 -5.52 -0.25
N LEU A 103 33.84 -5.16 -1.07
CA LEU A 103 34.00 -5.10 -2.53
C LEU A 103 35.03 -4.05 -2.94
N ALA A 104 34.96 -2.85 -2.34
CA ALA A 104 35.91 -1.78 -2.63
C ALA A 104 37.37 -2.17 -2.25
N GLU A 105 37.55 -2.87 -1.13
CA GLU A 105 38.85 -3.42 -0.70
C GLU A 105 39.41 -4.46 -1.71
N GLN A 106 38.54 -5.33 -2.24
CA GLN A 106 38.90 -6.30 -3.28
C GLN A 106 39.33 -5.61 -4.57
N ASP A 107 38.72 -4.48 -4.92
CA ASP A 107 39.08 -3.67 -6.08
C ASP A 107 40.22 -2.68 -5.81
N GLY A 108 40.91 -2.79 -4.64
CA GLY A 108 42.08 -1.99 -4.31
C GLY A 108 41.81 -0.64 -3.65
N LEU A 109 40.56 -0.33 -3.33
CA LEU A 109 40.16 0.86 -2.56
C LEU A 109 40.20 0.57 -1.05
N VAL A 110 41.40 0.58 -0.48
CA VAL A 110 41.61 0.33 0.95
C VAL A 110 41.24 1.58 1.75
N ASP A 111 40.54 1.41 2.90
CA ASP A 111 40.10 2.47 3.83
C ASP A 111 39.25 3.58 3.19
N ALA A 112 38.43 3.24 2.21
CA ALA A 112 37.54 4.16 1.53
C ALA A 112 36.53 4.81 2.49
N LYS A 113 36.41 6.15 2.45
CA LYS A 113 35.44 6.93 3.20
C LYS A 113 34.02 6.77 2.63
N ALA A 114 33.01 7.12 3.39
CA ALA A 114 31.60 6.98 2.99
C ALA A 114 31.27 7.61 1.63
N ASN A 115 31.85 8.78 1.31
CA ASN A 115 31.65 9.43 0.02
C ASN A 115 32.34 8.70 -1.14
N GLU A 116 33.49 8.09 -0.89
CA GLU A 116 34.23 7.30 -1.88
C GLU A 116 33.49 5.98 -2.16
N LEU A 117 32.95 5.33 -1.12
CA LEU A 117 32.10 4.16 -1.27
C LEU A 117 30.82 4.47 -2.05
N ARG A 118 30.17 5.60 -1.80
CA ARG A 118 29.02 6.06 -2.59
C ARG A 118 29.36 6.28 -4.07
N ASN A 119 30.52 6.88 -4.35
CA ASN A 119 30.98 7.11 -5.72
C ASN A 119 31.39 5.82 -6.41
N TYR A 120 32.01 4.90 -5.69
CA TYR A 120 32.34 3.56 -6.13
C TYR A 120 31.06 2.80 -6.52
N ASP A 121 30.06 2.77 -5.61
CA ASP A 121 28.79 2.09 -5.84
C ASP A 121 28.00 2.63 -7.05
N LYS A 122 28.04 3.97 -7.27
CA LYS A 122 27.41 4.58 -8.45
C LYS A 122 28.03 4.17 -9.77
N LYS A 123 29.32 3.84 -9.78
CA LYS A 123 30.08 3.50 -10.99
C LYS A 123 30.15 2.01 -11.26
N ARG A 124 29.74 1.18 -10.30
CA ARG A 124 29.74 -0.28 -10.45
C ARG A 124 28.81 -0.71 -11.58
N PRO A 125 29.30 -1.50 -12.57
CA PRO A 125 28.44 -2.02 -13.63
C PRO A 125 27.44 -3.07 -13.13
N ASP A 126 27.83 -3.85 -12.12
CA ASP A 126 27.03 -4.98 -11.58
C ASP A 126 26.26 -4.61 -10.32
N LYS A 127 25.81 -3.37 -10.23
CA LYS A 127 25.03 -2.92 -9.09
C LYS A 127 23.66 -3.60 -9.10
N SER A 128 23.48 -4.56 -8.22
CA SER A 128 22.20 -5.23 -7.97
C SER A 128 21.91 -5.28 -6.48
N CYS A 129 20.68 -4.99 -6.11
CA CYS A 129 20.10 -5.28 -4.80
C CYS A 129 18.89 -6.17 -5.03
N SER A 130 19.14 -7.48 -5.07
CA SER A 130 18.07 -8.47 -5.23
C SER A 130 17.26 -8.60 -3.94
N ASN A 131 15.95 -8.76 -4.06
CA ASN A 131 15.08 -9.14 -2.95
C ASN A 131 15.35 -10.58 -2.46
N ASP A 132 16.09 -11.38 -3.21
CA ASP A 132 16.52 -12.71 -2.77
C ASP A 132 17.63 -12.62 -1.73
N ASP A 133 18.53 -11.67 -1.90
CA ASP A 133 19.75 -11.51 -1.09
C ASP A 133 19.57 -10.51 0.06
N TRP A 134 18.70 -9.52 -0.13
CA TRP A 134 18.58 -8.38 0.78
C TRP A 134 17.18 -8.24 1.35
N GLU A 135 17.11 -7.82 2.61
CA GLU A 135 15.86 -7.51 3.31
C GLU A 135 16.02 -6.33 4.27
N SER A 136 14.89 -5.74 4.65
CA SER A 136 14.86 -4.76 5.74
C SER A 136 14.64 -5.44 7.08
N PRO A 137 15.50 -5.22 8.08
CA PRO A 137 15.28 -5.80 9.40
C PRO A 137 14.12 -5.19 10.18
N SER A 138 13.70 -3.97 9.82
CA SER A 138 12.55 -3.29 10.43
C SER A 138 11.23 -3.60 9.74
N ASP A 139 11.27 -4.07 8.49
CA ASP A 139 10.11 -4.41 7.67
C ASP A 139 10.49 -5.49 6.65
N PRO A 140 10.54 -6.77 7.06
CA PRO A 140 11.01 -7.86 6.20
C PRO A 140 10.09 -8.18 5.01
N GLU A 141 8.84 -7.74 5.06
CA GLU A 141 7.86 -7.95 3.98
C GLU A 141 7.98 -6.91 2.87
N ALA A 142 8.52 -5.73 3.16
CA ALA A 142 8.75 -4.70 2.16
C ALA A 142 9.77 -5.17 1.11
N ARG A 143 9.54 -4.83 -0.15
CA ARG A 143 10.39 -5.24 -1.27
C ARG A 143 11.13 -4.06 -1.87
N ILE A 144 12.39 -4.31 -2.23
CA ILE A 144 13.21 -3.37 -2.98
C ILE A 144 12.64 -3.26 -4.39
N THR A 145 12.16 -2.09 -4.75
CA THR A 145 11.59 -1.84 -6.07
C THR A 145 11.89 -0.43 -6.57
N LYS A 146 11.73 -0.24 -7.87
CA LYS A 146 11.92 1.06 -8.52
C LYS A 146 10.60 1.80 -8.59
N MET A 147 10.54 2.95 -7.97
CA MET A 147 9.36 3.81 -7.97
C MET A 147 9.20 4.58 -9.29
N LYS A 148 8.03 5.21 -9.49
CA LYS A 148 7.72 6.01 -10.70
C LYS A 148 8.70 7.18 -10.91
N ASP A 149 9.28 7.72 -9.86
CA ASP A 149 10.32 8.77 -9.87
C ASP A 149 11.72 8.25 -10.27
N LYS A 150 11.83 6.96 -10.58
CA LYS A 150 13.07 6.22 -10.93
C LYS A 150 14.04 6.03 -9.77
N THR A 151 13.66 6.35 -8.54
CA THR A 151 14.42 6.01 -7.33
C THR A 151 14.08 4.60 -6.86
N THR A 152 14.97 3.99 -6.07
CA THR A 152 14.79 2.65 -5.51
C THR A 152 14.44 2.78 -4.04
N HIS A 153 13.32 2.18 -3.65
CA HIS A 153 12.82 2.18 -2.29
C HIS A 153 12.41 0.78 -1.84
N LEU A 154 12.27 0.61 -0.54
CA LEU A 154 11.49 -0.46 0.04
C LEU A 154 10.01 -0.05 -0.06
N ALA A 155 9.18 -0.88 -0.67
CA ALA A 155 7.82 -0.50 -0.98
C ALA A 155 6.85 -1.68 -0.94
N TYR A 156 5.57 -1.35 -0.96
CA TYR A 156 4.43 -2.24 -1.17
C TYR A 156 3.67 -1.82 -2.42
N LYS A 157 2.90 -2.74 -2.98
CA LYS A 157 1.90 -2.47 -4.01
C LYS A 157 0.53 -2.43 -3.35
N VAL A 158 -0.23 -1.37 -3.61
CA VAL A 158 -1.64 -1.25 -3.23
C VAL A 158 -2.47 -1.28 -4.48
N GLU A 159 -3.47 -2.14 -4.53
CA GLU A 159 -4.48 -2.13 -5.59
C GLU A 159 -5.77 -1.55 -5.06
N HIS A 160 -6.39 -0.69 -5.84
CA HIS A 160 -7.70 -0.14 -5.54
C HIS A 160 -8.73 -0.71 -6.51
N ALA A 161 -9.73 -1.40 -5.97
CA ALA A 161 -10.95 -1.69 -6.70
C ALA A 161 -11.97 -0.59 -6.41
N VAL A 162 -12.40 0.11 -7.43
CA VAL A 162 -13.23 1.32 -7.35
C VAL A 162 -14.50 1.10 -8.14
N ASP A 163 -15.65 1.35 -7.53
CA ASP A 163 -16.95 1.31 -8.22
C ASP A 163 -16.99 2.37 -9.32
N LEU A 164 -17.25 1.94 -10.55
CA LEU A 164 -17.14 2.77 -11.75
C LEU A 164 -18.08 3.97 -11.73
N GLU A 165 -19.30 3.81 -11.23
CA GLU A 165 -20.28 4.88 -11.21
C GLU A 165 -20.04 5.91 -10.09
N SER A 166 -19.74 5.44 -8.90
CA SER A 166 -19.64 6.32 -7.72
C SER A 166 -18.22 6.83 -7.45
N GLY A 167 -17.20 6.13 -7.95
CA GLY A 167 -15.81 6.38 -7.58
C GLY A 167 -15.46 5.97 -6.15
N LEU A 168 -16.31 5.18 -5.50
CA LEU A 168 -16.04 4.66 -4.15
C LEU A 168 -15.05 3.51 -4.20
N ILE A 169 -14.06 3.53 -3.33
CA ILE A 169 -13.14 2.41 -3.13
C ILE A 169 -13.90 1.28 -2.43
N VAL A 170 -13.97 0.12 -3.07
CA VAL A 170 -14.60 -1.09 -2.56
C VAL A 170 -13.59 -2.00 -1.90
N ALA A 171 -12.38 -2.10 -2.45
CA ALA A 171 -11.28 -2.83 -1.85
C ALA A 171 -9.96 -2.09 -2.05
N SER A 172 -9.02 -2.34 -1.15
CA SER A 172 -7.68 -1.74 -1.21
C SER A 172 -6.64 -2.68 -0.58
N PRO A 173 -6.47 -3.90 -1.13
CA PRO A 173 -5.49 -4.85 -0.63
C PRO A 173 -4.06 -4.35 -0.85
N VAL A 174 -3.17 -4.85 0.01
CA VAL A 174 -1.73 -4.55 -0.03
C VAL A 174 -0.98 -5.82 -0.37
N TYR A 175 -0.15 -5.75 -1.40
CA TYR A 175 0.67 -6.83 -1.91
C TYR A 175 2.16 -6.49 -1.82
N GLN A 176 3.02 -7.47 -2.03
CA GLN A 176 4.45 -7.21 -2.20
C GLN A 176 4.68 -6.38 -3.47
N ALA A 177 5.56 -5.38 -3.41
CA ALA A 177 5.80 -4.46 -4.53
C ALA A 177 6.30 -5.15 -5.82
N THR A 178 6.74 -6.40 -5.72
CA THR A 178 7.24 -7.23 -6.83
C THR A 178 6.21 -8.16 -7.42
N GLU A 179 5.02 -8.27 -6.82
CA GLU A 179 3.94 -9.09 -7.39
C GLU A 179 3.40 -8.43 -8.66
N PRO A 180 3.35 -9.15 -9.79
CA PRO A 180 2.83 -8.59 -11.03
C PRO A 180 1.32 -8.39 -10.95
N ASP A 181 0.80 -7.42 -11.71
CA ASP A 181 -0.61 -7.02 -11.65
C ASP A 181 -1.56 -8.16 -12.05
N ASN A 182 -1.17 -8.97 -13.03
CA ASN A 182 -1.96 -10.14 -13.45
C ASN A 182 -2.08 -11.25 -12.38
N ALA A 183 -1.19 -11.29 -11.40
CA ALA A 183 -1.25 -12.28 -10.30
C ALA A 183 -2.10 -11.81 -9.10
N THR A 184 -2.52 -10.55 -9.08
CA THR A 184 -3.22 -9.95 -7.95
C THR A 184 -4.66 -9.52 -8.26
N LEU A 185 -5.03 -9.41 -9.55
CA LEU A 185 -6.35 -8.96 -9.97
C LEU A 185 -7.49 -9.76 -9.33
N VAL A 186 -7.46 -11.08 -9.49
CA VAL A 186 -8.53 -11.96 -9.00
C VAL A 186 -8.67 -11.87 -7.48
N LYS A 187 -7.56 -11.86 -6.76
CA LYS A 187 -7.56 -11.67 -5.30
C LYS A 187 -8.17 -10.32 -4.89
N THR A 188 -7.90 -9.27 -5.67
CA THR A 188 -8.49 -7.95 -5.44
C THR A 188 -10.00 -7.93 -5.69
N LEU A 189 -10.48 -8.67 -6.70
CA LEU A 189 -11.91 -8.84 -6.97
C LEU A 189 -12.60 -9.66 -5.87
N GLU A 190 -11.97 -10.72 -5.38
CA GLU A 190 -12.48 -11.50 -4.25
C GLU A 190 -12.61 -10.64 -2.98
N ASP A 191 -11.58 -9.84 -2.65
CA ASP A 191 -11.63 -8.90 -1.53
C ASP A 191 -12.73 -7.84 -1.71
N ALA A 192 -12.92 -7.35 -2.94
CA ALA A 192 -13.99 -6.42 -3.27
C ALA A 192 -15.38 -7.05 -3.05
N GLN A 193 -15.59 -8.28 -3.54
CA GLN A 193 -16.84 -9.01 -3.34
C GLN A 193 -17.12 -9.26 -1.85
N ILE A 194 -16.12 -9.66 -1.09
CA ILE A 194 -16.24 -9.83 0.37
C ILE A 194 -16.67 -8.52 1.05
N ASN A 195 -16.10 -7.39 0.66
CA ASN A 195 -16.43 -6.09 1.22
C ASN A 195 -17.85 -5.62 0.82
N LEU A 196 -18.29 -5.90 -0.41
CA LEU A 196 -19.67 -5.65 -0.83
C LEU A 196 -20.65 -6.43 0.05
N VAL A 197 -20.41 -7.72 0.27
CA VAL A 197 -21.21 -8.57 1.14
C VAL A 197 -21.21 -8.06 2.59
N ARG A 198 -20.06 -7.64 3.12
CA ARG A 198 -19.96 -7.00 4.46
C ARG A 198 -20.79 -5.71 4.54
N GLY A 199 -20.85 -4.94 3.46
CA GLY A 199 -21.72 -3.77 3.32
C GLY A 199 -23.22 -4.13 3.17
N GLY A 200 -23.55 -5.43 3.20
CA GLY A 200 -24.91 -5.95 3.04
C GLY A 200 -25.42 -5.87 1.59
N SER A 201 -24.53 -5.83 0.60
CA SER A 201 -24.89 -5.92 -0.81
C SER A 201 -24.97 -7.38 -1.24
N ASP A 202 -26.03 -7.72 -1.97
CA ASP A 202 -26.17 -9.01 -2.67
C ASP A 202 -25.70 -8.90 -4.14
N THR A 203 -25.11 -7.75 -4.51
CA THR A 203 -24.62 -7.49 -5.87
C THR A 203 -23.37 -8.31 -6.13
N GLU A 204 -23.33 -9.00 -7.26
CA GLU A 204 -22.15 -9.68 -7.78
C GLU A 204 -21.41 -8.76 -8.76
N ILE A 205 -20.08 -8.79 -8.72
CA ILE A 205 -19.23 -8.07 -9.66
C ILE A 205 -19.38 -8.73 -11.03
N GLN A 206 -19.76 -7.96 -12.06
CA GLN A 206 -20.04 -8.45 -13.40
C GLN A 206 -18.96 -8.04 -14.40
N GLU A 207 -18.30 -6.91 -14.17
CA GLU A 207 -17.31 -6.36 -15.09
C GLU A 207 -16.16 -5.70 -14.35
N VAL A 208 -14.94 -5.93 -14.81
CA VAL A 208 -13.75 -5.23 -14.33
C VAL A 208 -13.03 -4.54 -15.48
N VAL A 209 -12.65 -3.31 -15.25
CA VAL A 209 -11.81 -2.52 -16.15
C VAL A 209 -10.45 -2.36 -15.52
N ALA A 210 -9.40 -2.81 -16.19
CA ALA A 210 -8.03 -2.71 -15.73
C ALA A 210 -7.10 -2.34 -16.90
N ASP A 211 -5.89 -1.88 -16.59
CA ASP A 211 -4.93 -1.58 -17.62
C ASP A 211 -4.34 -2.86 -18.25
N LYS A 212 -3.57 -2.68 -19.34
CA LYS A 212 -2.96 -3.80 -20.07
C LYS A 212 -1.96 -4.61 -19.21
N GLY A 213 -1.45 -4.08 -18.12
CA GLY A 213 -0.55 -4.76 -17.20
C GLY A 213 -1.19 -5.97 -16.51
N TYR A 214 -2.51 -5.96 -16.39
CA TYR A 214 -3.31 -7.04 -15.79
C TYR A 214 -3.62 -8.19 -16.76
N PHE A 215 -3.33 -8.02 -18.04
CA PHE A 215 -3.65 -9.03 -19.04
C PHE A 215 -2.72 -10.24 -18.96
N SER A 216 -3.32 -11.43 -18.78
CA SER A 216 -2.74 -12.73 -19.09
C SER A 216 -3.87 -13.71 -19.45
N ASN A 217 -3.56 -14.79 -20.17
CA ASN A 217 -4.59 -15.78 -20.48
C ASN A 217 -5.14 -16.43 -19.21
N ASP A 218 -4.25 -16.74 -18.25
CA ASP A 218 -4.64 -17.36 -16.98
C ASP A 218 -5.59 -16.43 -16.20
N THR A 219 -5.29 -15.12 -16.14
CA THR A 219 -6.16 -14.13 -15.47
C THR A 219 -7.53 -14.02 -16.14
N LEU A 220 -7.60 -14.10 -17.47
CA LEU A 220 -8.88 -14.10 -18.18
C LEU A 220 -9.70 -15.37 -17.89
N GLU A 221 -9.06 -16.53 -17.91
CA GLU A 221 -9.72 -17.80 -17.56
C GLU A 221 -10.25 -17.76 -16.11
N GLU A 222 -9.47 -17.25 -15.16
CA GLU A 222 -9.89 -17.08 -13.77
C GLU A 222 -11.07 -16.08 -13.63
N CYS A 223 -11.08 -14.97 -14.40
CA CYS A 223 -12.21 -14.04 -14.41
C CYS A 223 -13.47 -14.67 -15.05
N GLU A 224 -13.32 -15.47 -16.11
CA GLU A 224 -14.44 -16.20 -16.71
C GLU A 224 -15.04 -17.24 -15.74
N GLU A 225 -14.20 -17.91 -14.93
CA GLU A 225 -14.67 -18.84 -13.88
C GLU A 225 -15.49 -18.14 -12.79
N LEU A 226 -15.24 -16.84 -12.58
CA LEU A 226 -15.99 -15.98 -11.64
C LEU A 226 -17.19 -15.28 -12.29
N ASP A 227 -17.51 -15.56 -13.57
CA ASP A 227 -18.52 -14.84 -14.35
C ASP A 227 -18.28 -13.32 -14.46
N VAL A 228 -17.02 -12.87 -14.38
CA VAL A 228 -16.62 -11.46 -14.48
C VAL A 228 -16.09 -11.17 -15.89
N GLN A 229 -16.69 -10.21 -16.58
CA GLN A 229 -16.20 -9.69 -17.86
C GLN A 229 -15.00 -8.76 -17.65
N THR A 230 -14.03 -8.79 -18.58
CA THR A 230 -12.79 -7.99 -18.54
C THR A 230 -12.63 -7.12 -19.77
#